data_68560c8222716c87d7665d736f417072
#
_entry.id   68560c8222716c87d7665d736f417072
#
_cell.length_a   1.000
_cell.length_b   1.000
_cell.length_c   1.000
_cell.angle_alpha   90.00
_cell.angle_beta   90.00
_cell.angle_gamma   90.00
#
_symmetry.space_group_name_H-M   'P 1'
#
loop_
_entity.id
_entity.type
_entity.pdbx_description
1 polymer ?
#
loop_
_entity_poly.entity_id
_entity_poly.type
_entity_poly.pdbx_seq_one_letter_code
_entity_poly.pdbx_strand_id
1 'polypeptide(L)'
;MLAFARHRAVTSRSRPLCTRTTNDVTSPEWQAAGLGAQRAGPDETLNRLLFVQLGFGCDQHGNRELGSTKAAVRALRDAISFNSIPGMVHAVPGGRANMLIHVKVGVPQEFPHVDVKQLANVFPYGKLLPIEVVPGGLTFGCGRVVPELGDTDDTAIVAVASVSLGYHEPSDASTTPRQWSTTDGH
;
A
#
# COMPACT_ATOMS: atom_id res chain seq x y z
N MET A 1 23.34 53.36 10.18
CA MET A 1 22.05 52.75 10.61
C MET A 1 21.79 51.54 9.75
N LEU A 2 22.14 50.34 10.24
CA LEU A 2 21.87 49.08 9.55
C LEU A 2 20.57 48.48 10.11
N ALA A 3 19.57 48.30 9.25
CA ALA A 3 18.33 47.65 9.58
C ALA A 3 18.48 46.12 9.43
N PHE A 4 18.43 45.39 10.55
CA PHE A 4 18.37 43.95 10.57
C PHE A 4 16.95 43.46 10.20
N ALA A 5 16.82 42.83 9.05
CA ALA A 5 15.61 42.14 8.67
C ALA A 5 15.50 40.82 9.47
N ARG A 6 14.51 40.75 10.34
CA ARG A 6 14.16 39.49 11.06
C ARG A 6 13.50 38.51 10.11
N HIS A 7 14.19 37.43 9.78
CA HIS A 7 13.59 36.29 9.14
C HIS A 7 12.65 35.60 10.14
N ARG A 8 11.35 35.64 9.85
CA ARG A 8 10.36 34.80 10.52
C ARG A 8 10.56 33.36 10.03
N ALA A 9 11.00 32.49 10.91
CA ALA A 9 10.99 31.05 10.68
C ALA A 9 9.54 30.58 10.54
N VAL A 10 9.17 30.14 9.33
CA VAL A 10 7.91 29.44 9.09
C VAL A 10 8.10 28.03 9.63
N THR A 11 7.59 27.77 10.84
CA THR A 11 7.50 26.42 11.37
C THR A 11 6.40 25.68 10.60
N SER A 12 6.80 24.97 9.55
CA SER A 12 5.96 23.99 8.88
C SER A 12 5.67 22.87 9.88
N ARG A 13 4.47 22.86 10.45
CA ARG A 13 3.93 21.71 11.16
C ARG A 13 3.61 20.66 10.09
N SER A 14 4.52 19.73 9.87
CA SER A 14 4.27 18.52 9.10
C SER A 14 3.16 17.72 9.81
N ARG A 15 1.95 17.72 9.25
CA ARG A 15 0.89 16.79 9.65
C ARG A 15 1.40 15.37 9.38
N PRO A 16 1.21 14.42 10.32
CA PRO A 16 1.53 13.03 10.04
C PRO A 16 0.64 12.53 8.90
N LEU A 17 1.26 12.15 7.78
CA LEU A 17 0.62 11.60 6.56
C LEU A 17 0.14 10.16 6.73
N CYS A 18 0.10 9.65 7.96
CA CYS A 18 -0.42 8.30 8.21
C CYS A 18 -1.93 8.36 8.41
N THR A 19 -2.69 8.26 7.34
CA THR A 19 -4.14 8.02 7.42
C THR A 19 -4.38 6.52 7.50
N ARG A 20 -4.63 6.02 8.70
CA ARG A 20 -5.22 4.69 8.90
C ARG A 20 -6.69 4.78 8.47
N THR A 21 -6.99 4.40 7.24
CA THR A 21 -8.35 4.40 6.73
C THR A 21 -9.01 3.04 6.94
N THR A 22 -10.21 3.06 7.49
CA THR A 22 -11.08 1.88 7.60
C THR A 22 -11.66 1.59 6.22
N ASN A 23 -11.36 0.40 5.68
CA ASN A 23 -11.75 0.02 4.32
C ASN A 23 -13.10 -0.68 4.30
N ASP A 24 -14.07 -0.11 3.58
CA ASP A 24 -15.12 -0.90 2.94
C ASP A 24 -14.55 -1.41 1.61
N VAL A 25 -14.18 -2.69 1.58
CA VAL A 25 -13.11 -3.18 0.71
C VAL A 25 -13.58 -3.66 -0.65
N THR A 26 -14.84 -4.02 -0.84
CA THR A 26 -15.28 -4.60 -2.12
C THR A 26 -16.67 -4.13 -2.51
N SER A 27 -16.93 -4.10 -3.83
CA SER A 27 -18.29 -3.86 -4.31
C SER A 27 -19.22 -5.01 -3.88
N PRO A 28 -20.51 -4.73 -3.60
CA PRO A 28 -21.47 -5.78 -3.24
C PRO A 28 -21.57 -6.90 -4.27
N GLU A 29 -21.36 -6.58 -5.55
CA GLU A 29 -21.41 -7.53 -6.67
C GLU A 29 -20.25 -8.51 -6.63
N TRP A 30 -19.02 -8.03 -6.31
CA TRP A 30 -17.86 -8.89 -6.15
C TRP A 30 -17.97 -9.78 -4.93
N GLN A 31 -18.53 -9.26 -3.83
CA GLN A 31 -18.78 -10.05 -2.62
C GLN A 31 -19.81 -11.16 -2.88
N ALA A 32 -20.88 -10.84 -3.60
CA ALA A 32 -21.90 -11.82 -4.00
C ALA A 32 -21.33 -12.93 -4.90
N ALA A 33 -20.32 -12.61 -5.71
CA ALA A 33 -19.60 -13.56 -6.55
C ALA A 33 -18.48 -14.32 -5.80
N GLY A 34 -18.26 -14.05 -4.50
CA GLY A 34 -17.16 -14.62 -3.72
C GLY A 34 -15.78 -14.13 -4.14
N LEU A 35 -15.74 -12.98 -4.81
CA LEU A 35 -14.52 -12.34 -5.30
C LEU A 35 -14.16 -11.13 -4.43
N GLY A 36 -12.88 -10.77 -4.46
CA GLY A 36 -12.33 -9.65 -3.71
C GLY A 36 -11.87 -10.05 -2.30
N ALA A 37 -10.89 -9.29 -1.81
CA ALA A 37 -10.43 -9.46 -0.44
C ALA A 37 -11.49 -8.97 0.55
N GLN A 38 -11.66 -9.71 1.63
CA GLN A 38 -12.51 -9.31 2.74
C GLN A 38 -11.74 -8.39 3.69
N ARG A 39 -12.43 -7.66 4.53
CA ARG A 39 -11.79 -6.93 5.62
C ARG A 39 -11.35 -7.89 6.71
N ALA A 40 -10.11 -7.76 7.18
CA ALA A 40 -9.64 -8.47 8.36
C ALA A 40 -10.44 -8.05 9.61
N GLY A 41 -10.65 -8.98 10.52
CA GLY A 41 -11.28 -8.70 11.81
C GLY A 41 -10.41 -7.76 12.68
N PRO A 42 -11.00 -7.11 13.70
CA PRO A 42 -10.30 -6.16 14.54
C PRO A 42 -9.14 -6.78 15.33
N ASP A 43 -9.25 -8.07 15.67
CA ASP A 43 -8.26 -8.80 16.46
C ASP A 43 -7.28 -9.59 15.58
N GLU A 44 -7.46 -9.59 14.25
CA GLU A 44 -6.57 -10.29 13.34
C GLU A 44 -5.33 -9.43 13.05
N THR A 45 -4.17 -9.98 13.37
CA THR A 45 -2.86 -9.37 13.13
C THR A 45 -1.97 -10.31 12.35
N LEU A 46 -1.16 -9.79 11.44
CA LEU A 46 -0.18 -10.56 10.69
C LEU A 46 1.01 -10.86 11.61
N ASN A 47 0.96 -11.97 12.36
CA ASN A 47 2.04 -12.40 13.25
C ASN A 47 2.84 -13.61 12.69
N ARG A 48 2.36 -14.24 11.63
CA ARG A 48 3.06 -15.26 10.86
C ARG A 48 3.23 -14.78 9.42
N LEU A 49 4.36 -14.13 9.17
CA LEU A 49 4.73 -13.67 7.85
C LEU A 49 5.25 -14.83 7.02
N LEU A 50 4.71 -15.00 5.81
CA LEU A 50 5.17 -16.02 4.87
C LEU A 50 6.09 -15.44 3.80
N PHE A 51 5.71 -14.30 3.20
CA PHE A 51 6.58 -13.59 2.27
C PHE A 51 6.13 -12.14 2.04
N VAL A 52 7.02 -11.35 1.43
CA VAL A 52 6.78 -9.96 1.06
C VAL A 52 7.04 -9.79 -0.42
N GLN A 53 6.11 -9.10 -1.08
CA GLN A 53 6.23 -8.70 -2.48
C GLN A 53 6.40 -7.19 -2.55
N LEU A 54 7.25 -6.74 -3.47
CA LEU A 54 7.46 -5.33 -3.75
C LEU A 54 7.01 -5.04 -5.18
N GLY A 55 6.51 -3.86 -5.39
CA GLY A 55 6.15 -3.39 -6.73
C GLY A 55 6.21 -1.86 -6.80
N PHE A 56 6.30 -1.36 -8.02
CA PHE A 56 6.24 0.06 -8.30
C PHE A 56 5.35 0.34 -9.50
N GLY A 57 4.78 1.53 -9.51
CA GLY A 57 3.89 1.95 -10.57
C GLY A 57 4.09 3.41 -10.90
N CYS A 58 4.01 3.73 -12.18
CA CYS A 58 4.15 5.09 -12.67
C CYS A 58 2.84 5.57 -13.30
N ASP A 59 2.49 6.82 -13.02
CA ASP A 59 1.43 7.54 -13.71
C ASP A 59 2.02 8.77 -14.41
N GLN A 60 2.15 8.69 -15.73
CA GLN A 60 2.76 9.73 -16.58
C GLN A 60 1.73 10.74 -17.09
N HIS A 61 0.47 10.33 -17.24
CA HIS A 61 -0.57 11.13 -17.87
C HIS A 61 -1.86 11.13 -17.09
N GLY A 62 -2.59 12.23 -17.18
CA GLY A 62 -3.94 12.37 -16.66
C GLY A 62 -4.10 13.44 -15.60
N ASN A 63 -5.34 13.63 -15.16
CA ASN A 63 -5.70 14.61 -14.15
C ASN A 63 -5.06 14.28 -12.81
N ARG A 64 -4.33 15.23 -12.24
CA ARG A 64 -3.65 15.12 -10.94
C ARG A 64 -4.59 15.27 -9.74
N GLU A 65 -5.86 15.59 -9.93
CA GLU A 65 -6.87 15.61 -8.87
C GLU A 65 -7.04 14.25 -8.18
N LEU A 66 -6.80 13.16 -8.91
CA LEU A 66 -6.80 11.80 -8.34
C LEU A 66 -5.52 11.47 -7.54
N GLY A 67 -4.59 12.42 -7.45
CA GLY A 67 -3.32 12.27 -6.75
C GLY A 67 -2.53 11.07 -7.24
N SER A 68 -2.01 10.27 -6.31
CA SER A 68 -1.17 9.10 -6.61
C SER A 68 -1.96 7.80 -6.80
N THR A 69 -3.30 7.83 -6.82
CA THR A 69 -4.14 6.62 -6.84
C THR A 69 -3.78 5.67 -7.97
N LYS A 70 -3.63 6.19 -9.20
CA LYS A 70 -3.36 5.37 -10.39
C LYS A 70 -1.96 4.76 -10.36
N ALA A 71 -0.96 5.52 -9.89
CA ALA A 71 0.40 5.00 -9.67
C ALA A 71 0.40 3.91 -8.59
N ALA A 72 -0.30 4.13 -7.47
CA ALA A 72 -0.43 3.17 -6.38
C ALA A 72 -1.12 1.86 -6.80
N VAL A 73 -2.22 1.94 -7.58
CA VAL A 73 -2.90 0.74 -8.14
C VAL A 73 -1.95 -0.04 -9.05
N ARG A 74 -1.16 0.64 -9.87
CA ARG A 74 -0.15 -0.01 -10.73
C ARG A 74 0.95 -0.67 -9.90
N ALA A 75 1.43 -0.02 -8.84
CA ALA A 75 2.42 -0.59 -7.93
C ALA A 75 1.91 -1.87 -7.26
N LEU A 76 0.66 -1.90 -6.82
CA LEU A 76 0.05 -3.10 -6.24
C LEU A 76 -0.12 -4.21 -7.27
N ARG A 77 -0.56 -3.88 -8.48
CA ARG A 77 -0.67 -4.86 -9.57
C ARG A 77 0.69 -5.44 -9.94
N ASP A 78 1.72 -4.61 -10.02
CA ASP A 78 3.09 -5.04 -10.27
C ASP A 78 3.54 -6.02 -9.18
N ALA A 79 3.34 -5.68 -7.89
CA ALA A 79 3.70 -6.54 -6.78
C ALA A 79 3.09 -7.95 -6.84
N ILE A 80 1.82 -8.08 -7.28
CA ILE A 80 1.10 -9.37 -7.22
C ILE A 80 1.01 -10.11 -8.55
N SER A 81 1.26 -9.45 -9.70
CA SER A 81 0.96 -10.03 -11.03
C SER A 81 1.93 -11.13 -11.46
N PHE A 82 3.18 -11.08 -11.00
CA PHE A 82 4.23 -12.00 -11.45
C PHE A 82 4.41 -13.22 -10.56
N ASN A 83 3.63 -13.31 -9.48
CA ASN A 83 3.83 -14.36 -8.48
C ASN A 83 2.66 -15.34 -8.50
N SER A 84 2.98 -16.62 -8.77
CA SER A 84 2.08 -17.74 -8.53
C SER A 84 2.74 -18.63 -7.48
N ILE A 85 2.18 -18.66 -6.28
CA ILE A 85 2.75 -19.43 -5.16
C ILE A 85 1.73 -20.46 -4.70
N PRO A 86 1.65 -21.61 -5.39
CA PRO A 86 0.66 -22.65 -5.08
C PRO A 86 0.73 -23.15 -3.63
N GLY A 87 1.93 -23.17 -3.05
CA GLY A 87 2.15 -23.58 -1.67
C GLY A 87 1.48 -22.69 -0.61
N MET A 88 1.15 -21.44 -0.96
CA MET A 88 0.49 -20.51 -0.02
C MET A 88 -0.83 -21.03 0.51
N VAL A 89 -1.62 -21.71 -0.33
CA VAL A 89 -2.92 -22.25 0.07
C VAL A 89 -2.76 -23.30 1.17
N HIS A 90 -1.67 -24.06 1.12
CA HIS A 90 -1.36 -25.12 2.10
C HIS A 90 -0.62 -24.57 3.33
N ALA A 91 0.13 -23.47 3.17
CA ALA A 91 0.90 -22.87 4.25
C ALA A 91 0.02 -22.08 5.25
N VAL A 92 -1.14 -21.59 4.78
CA VAL A 92 -2.09 -20.84 5.63
C VAL A 92 -3.10 -21.80 6.25
N PRO A 93 -3.20 -21.90 7.58
CA PRO A 93 -4.25 -22.68 8.25
C PRO A 93 -5.64 -22.20 7.84
N GLY A 94 -6.46 -23.13 7.29
CA GLY A 94 -7.78 -22.79 6.73
C GLY A 94 -7.74 -22.19 5.31
N GLY A 95 -6.57 -22.17 4.67
CA GLY A 95 -6.42 -21.79 3.28
C GLY A 95 -6.60 -20.31 2.98
N ARG A 96 -6.95 -19.98 1.73
CA ARG A 96 -7.03 -18.58 1.23
C ARG A 96 -7.96 -17.67 2.04
N ALA A 97 -9.00 -18.23 2.65
CA ALA A 97 -9.97 -17.45 3.42
C ALA A 97 -9.35 -16.81 4.68
N ASN A 98 -8.31 -17.44 5.22
CA ASN A 98 -7.60 -16.96 6.42
C ASN A 98 -6.28 -16.24 6.10
N MET A 99 -5.93 -16.11 4.83
CA MET A 99 -4.73 -15.40 4.42
C MET A 99 -4.88 -13.90 4.70
N LEU A 100 -4.01 -13.37 5.53
CA LEU A 100 -3.91 -11.93 5.80
C LEU A 100 -3.01 -11.25 4.80
N ILE A 101 -3.44 -10.09 4.35
CA ILE A 101 -2.73 -9.22 3.42
C ILE A 101 -2.50 -7.89 4.12
N HIS A 102 -1.24 -7.52 4.34
CA HIS A 102 -0.85 -6.21 4.82
C HIS A 102 -0.23 -5.42 3.67
N VAL A 103 -0.73 -4.21 3.45
CA VAL A 103 -0.34 -3.34 2.34
C VAL A 103 0.20 -2.04 2.88
N LYS A 104 1.39 -1.67 2.42
CA LYS A 104 1.96 -0.35 2.63
C LYS A 104 2.32 0.26 1.27
N VAL A 105 1.87 1.50 1.03
CA VAL A 105 2.09 2.22 -0.22
C VAL A 105 2.80 3.53 0.06
N GLY A 106 3.94 3.74 -0.58
CA GLY A 106 4.69 4.98 -0.56
C GLY A 106 4.32 5.84 -1.76
N VAL A 107 3.90 7.09 -1.50
CA VAL A 107 3.54 8.08 -2.53
C VAL A 107 4.28 9.38 -2.31
N PRO A 108 4.53 10.19 -3.37
CA PRO A 108 5.15 11.49 -3.23
C PRO A 108 4.36 12.42 -2.31
N GLN A 109 5.06 13.25 -1.55
CA GLN A 109 4.44 14.21 -0.62
C GLN A 109 3.61 15.28 -1.34
N GLU A 110 3.97 15.61 -2.56
CA GLU A 110 3.27 16.57 -3.42
C GLU A 110 1.90 16.06 -3.85
N PHE A 111 1.73 14.74 -3.95
CA PHE A 111 0.50 14.07 -4.35
C PHE A 111 0.06 13.01 -3.34
N PRO A 112 -0.26 13.41 -2.09
CA PRO A 112 -0.53 12.47 -0.99
C PRO A 112 -1.88 11.76 -1.10
N HIS A 113 -2.77 12.24 -1.96
CA HIS A 113 -4.11 11.69 -2.10
C HIS A 113 -4.08 10.31 -2.76
N VAL A 114 -4.75 9.33 -2.12
CA VAL A 114 -4.93 7.97 -2.63
C VAL A 114 -6.32 7.47 -2.28
N ASP A 115 -7.05 7.00 -3.29
CA ASP A 115 -8.33 6.32 -3.08
C ASP A 115 -8.08 4.86 -2.65
N VAL A 116 -8.18 4.62 -1.36
CA VAL A 116 -7.93 3.32 -0.73
C VAL A 116 -8.90 2.23 -1.22
N LYS A 117 -10.14 2.60 -1.63
CA LYS A 117 -11.10 1.63 -2.18
C LYS A 117 -10.59 1.04 -3.50
N GLN A 118 -10.03 1.88 -4.37
CA GLN A 118 -9.43 1.40 -5.62
C GLN A 118 -8.23 0.50 -5.37
N LEU A 119 -7.42 0.78 -4.34
CA LEU A 119 -6.31 -0.07 -3.94
C LEU A 119 -6.81 -1.44 -3.46
N ALA A 120 -7.83 -1.47 -2.62
CA ALA A 120 -8.40 -2.70 -2.09
C ALA A 120 -8.95 -3.62 -3.19
N ASN A 121 -9.53 -3.06 -4.24
CA ASN A 121 -10.07 -3.80 -5.38
C ASN A 121 -8.99 -4.52 -6.24
N VAL A 122 -7.72 -4.28 -5.98
CA VAL A 122 -6.63 -5.02 -6.64
C VAL A 122 -6.55 -6.46 -6.17
N PHE A 123 -6.97 -6.75 -4.92
CA PHE A 123 -6.79 -8.05 -4.29
C PHE A 123 -8.02 -8.97 -4.55
N PRO A 124 -7.83 -10.12 -5.22
CA PRO A 124 -8.93 -10.98 -5.63
C PRO A 124 -9.47 -11.88 -4.52
N TYR A 125 -8.75 -12.06 -3.42
CA TYR A 125 -9.12 -12.93 -2.28
C TYR A 125 -8.27 -12.61 -1.05
N GLY A 126 -8.57 -13.26 0.08
CA GLY A 126 -7.89 -13.08 1.36
C GLY A 126 -8.54 -12.03 2.26
N LYS A 127 -7.91 -11.73 3.37
CA LYS A 127 -8.35 -10.73 4.34
C LYS A 127 -7.36 -9.57 4.35
N LEU A 128 -7.85 -8.39 4.00
CA LEU A 128 -7.04 -7.18 3.91
C LEU A 128 -7.02 -6.44 5.24
N LEU A 129 -5.84 -6.27 5.79
CA LEU A 129 -5.59 -5.35 6.90
C LEU A 129 -5.71 -3.90 6.42
N PRO A 130 -5.88 -2.91 7.33
CA PRO A 130 -5.92 -1.51 6.95
C PRO A 130 -4.70 -1.14 6.09
N ILE A 131 -4.96 -0.56 4.90
CA ILE A 131 -3.89 -0.12 3.99
C ILE A 131 -3.19 1.09 4.58
N GLU A 132 -1.87 1.05 4.65
CA GLU A 132 -1.04 2.15 5.08
C GLU A 132 -0.54 2.95 3.88
N VAL A 133 -0.83 4.26 3.87
CA VAL A 133 -0.26 5.20 2.89
C VAL A 133 0.74 6.09 3.61
N VAL A 134 1.96 6.10 3.11
CA VAL A 134 3.10 6.80 3.73
C VAL A 134 3.82 7.66 2.70
N PRO A 135 4.59 8.68 3.12
CA PRO A 135 5.51 9.38 2.23
C PRO A 135 6.54 8.42 1.63
N GLY A 136 6.73 8.51 0.31
CA GLY A 136 7.66 7.68 -0.47
C GLY A 136 7.39 7.87 -1.96
N GLY A 137 8.08 7.14 -2.82
CA GLY A 137 7.95 7.35 -4.26
C GLY A 137 8.67 8.62 -4.71
N LEU A 138 8.40 9.06 -5.94
CA LEU A 138 9.01 10.27 -6.51
C LEU A 138 8.11 10.92 -7.56
N THR A 139 8.39 12.18 -7.85
CA THR A 139 7.88 12.91 -9.02
C THR A 139 9.03 13.27 -9.94
N PHE A 140 8.78 13.31 -11.25
CA PHE A 140 9.76 13.76 -12.24
C PHE A 140 9.06 14.30 -13.49
N GLY A 141 9.75 15.16 -14.25
CA GLY A 141 9.28 15.62 -15.55
C GLY A 141 9.51 14.54 -16.61
N CYS A 142 8.44 14.04 -17.23
CA CYS A 142 8.56 13.03 -18.30
C CYS A 142 8.88 13.64 -19.68
N GLY A 143 8.92 14.96 -19.79
CA GLY A 143 9.23 15.70 -21.00
C GLY A 143 8.12 15.69 -22.07
N ARG A 144 6.93 15.22 -21.73
CA ARG A 144 5.78 15.14 -22.64
C ARG A 144 4.48 15.52 -21.96
N VAL A 145 3.75 16.42 -22.58
CA VAL A 145 2.39 16.82 -22.18
C VAL A 145 1.41 16.38 -23.27
N VAL A 146 0.36 15.67 -22.87
CA VAL A 146 -0.70 15.18 -23.77
C VAL A 146 -2.04 15.69 -23.24
N PRO A 147 -2.49 16.87 -23.69
CA PRO A 147 -3.73 17.50 -23.18
C PRO A 147 -4.97 16.63 -23.37
N GLU A 148 -4.99 15.81 -24.40
CA GLU A 148 -6.09 14.88 -24.69
C GLU A 148 -6.24 13.77 -23.63
N LEU A 149 -5.18 13.52 -22.85
CA LEU A 149 -5.18 12.62 -21.70
C LEU A 149 -5.46 13.35 -20.37
N GLY A 150 -5.66 14.67 -20.42
CA GLY A 150 -5.92 15.51 -19.27
C GLY A 150 -4.66 16.02 -18.58
N ASP A 151 -3.50 16.01 -19.26
CA ASP A 151 -2.27 16.55 -18.68
C ASP A 151 -2.33 18.07 -18.62
N THR A 152 -1.93 18.63 -17.46
CA THR A 152 -1.71 20.06 -17.26
C THR A 152 -0.24 20.43 -17.38
N ASP A 153 0.64 19.47 -17.14
CA ASP A 153 2.10 19.59 -17.18
C ASP A 153 2.73 18.22 -17.51
N ASP A 154 4.05 18.14 -17.53
CA ASP A 154 4.81 16.92 -17.81
C ASP A 154 5.16 16.10 -16.54
N THR A 155 4.52 16.37 -15.40
CA THR A 155 4.80 15.67 -14.15
C THR A 155 4.35 14.23 -14.21
N ALA A 156 5.26 13.31 -13.95
CA ALA A 156 4.98 11.91 -13.70
C ALA A 156 5.08 11.59 -12.21
N ILE A 157 4.22 10.68 -11.74
CA ILE A 157 4.14 10.23 -10.36
C ILE A 157 4.56 8.76 -10.30
N VAL A 158 5.50 8.42 -9.40
CA VAL A 158 5.88 7.04 -9.08
C VAL A 158 5.47 6.72 -7.65
N ALA A 159 4.75 5.61 -7.49
CA ALA A 159 4.45 5.00 -6.21
C ALA A 159 5.18 3.67 -6.05
N VAL A 160 5.47 3.30 -4.81
CA VAL A 160 6.04 2.01 -4.44
C VAL A 160 5.08 1.29 -3.51
N ALA A 161 5.03 -0.04 -3.59
CA ALA A 161 4.17 -0.85 -2.75
C ALA A 161 4.92 -2.00 -2.11
N SER A 162 4.57 -2.32 -0.87
CA SER A 162 4.93 -3.55 -0.19
C SER A 162 3.65 -4.30 0.16
N VAL A 163 3.57 -5.56 -0.25
CA VAL A 163 2.47 -6.48 0.03
C VAL A 163 3.01 -7.64 0.83
N SER A 164 2.66 -7.70 2.11
CA SER A 164 3.06 -8.76 3.02
C SER A 164 1.93 -9.77 3.17
N LEU A 165 2.23 -11.04 3.02
CA LEU A 165 1.27 -12.15 3.08
C LEU A 165 1.62 -13.11 4.21
N GLY A 166 0.60 -13.57 4.92
CA GLY A 166 0.75 -14.50 6.01
C GLY A 166 -0.58 -14.81 6.68
N TYR A 167 -0.57 -15.05 7.98
CA TYR A 167 -1.78 -15.37 8.73
C TYR A 167 -1.68 -14.93 10.19
N HIS A 168 -2.82 -14.95 10.88
CA HIS A 168 -2.91 -14.79 12.32
C HIS A 168 -2.84 -16.17 12.97
N GLU A 169 -1.84 -16.38 13.80
CA GLU A 169 -1.79 -17.52 14.68
C GLU A 169 -2.19 -17.05 16.09
N PRO A 170 -3.27 -17.61 16.67
CA PRO A 170 -3.62 -17.29 18.04
C PRO A 170 -2.44 -17.60 18.97
N SER A 171 -2.07 -16.67 19.81
CA SER A 171 -1.00 -16.89 20.78
C SER A 171 -1.50 -17.90 21.82
N ASP A 172 -1.08 -19.15 21.69
CA ASP A 172 -1.05 -20.03 22.87
C ASP A 172 -0.09 -19.39 23.87
N ALA A 173 -0.55 -19.19 25.10
CA ALA A 173 0.18 -18.51 26.18
C ALA A 173 1.53 -19.17 26.55
N SER A 174 2.01 -20.15 25.79
CA SER A 174 3.23 -20.94 26.03
C SER A 174 4.32 -20.78 24.96
N THR A 175 4.08 -20.04 23.87
CA THR A 175 5.09 -19.94 22.81
C THR A 175 5.94 -18.69 23.02
N THR A 176 7.15 -18.85 23.51
CA THR A 176 8.18 -17.81 23.57
C THR A 176 8.44 -17.28 22.16
N PRO A 177 8.45 -15.95 21.94
CA PRO A 177 8.76 -15.37 20.64
C PRO A 177 10.11 -15.89 20.13
N ARG A 178 10.13 -16.41 18.90
CA ARG A 178 11.38 -16.83 18.27
C ARG A 178 12.27 -15.60 18.09
N GLN A 179 13.31 -15.48 18.91
CA GLN A 179 14.34 -14.49 18.68
C GLN A 179 15.15 -14.94 17.47
N TRP A 180 15.22 -14.10 16.45
CA TRP A 180 16.16 -14.29 15.34
C TRP A 180 17.57 -14.11 15.88
N SER A 181 18.37 -15.16 15.80
CA SER A 181 19.80 -15.04 16.09
C SER A 181 20.50 -14.48 14.85
N THR A 182 21.53 -13.67 15.03
CA THR A 182 22.35 -13.14 13.94
C THR A 182 23.13 -14.22 13.18
N THR A 183 23.04 -15.49 13.62
CA THR A 183 23.65 -16.65 12.98
C THR A 183 22.74 -17.33 11.93
N ASP A 184 21.46 -16.95 11.84
CA ASP A 184 20.49 -17.56 10.91
C ASP A 184 20.45 -16.85 9.54
N GLY A 185 21.29 -15.89 9.29
CA GLY A 185 21.27 -15.11 8.07
C GLY A 185 22.61 -15.10 7.34
N HIS A 186 22.90 -16.15 6.59
CA HIS A 186 23.69 -16.10 5.33
C HIS A 186 23.76 -17.49 4.72
#